data_6563bbf53a332dab0603e9caee3aa611
#
_entry.id   6563bbf53a332dab0603e9caee3aa611
#
_cell.length_a   1.000
_cell.length_b   1.000
_cell.length_c   1.000
_cell.angle_alpha   90.00
_cell.angle_beta   90.00
_cell.angle_gamma   90.00
#
_symmetry.space_group_name_H-M   'P 1'
#
loop_
_entity.id
_entity.type
_entity.pdbx_description
1 polymer ?
#
loop_
_entity_poly.entity_id
_entity_poly.type
_entity_poly.pdbx_seq_one_letter_code
_entity_poly.pdbx_strand_id
1 'polypeptide(L)'
;HEFTEGTMSESEHMYNIALKLGITKDNIIIENDSLNTIENILFSLTKLQRTCGLNNIKKILLITTTYHMRRSLAIANYLFPEQIKIIPHTADDNITRRTNWMKSKTGIENVKKELDAIIASVNDGIFPDFYI
;
A
#
# COMPACT_ATOMS: atom_id res chain seq x y z
N HIS A 1 -1.15 -11.27 -5.37
CA HIS A 1 -2.05 -12.22 -4.69
C HIS A 1 -2.39 -13.35 -5.63
N GLU A 2 -1.94 -14.55 -5.30
CA GLU A 2 -2.37 -15.74 -6.02
C GLU A 2 -3.78 -16.13 -5.56
N PHE A 3 -4.73 -16.14 -6.48
CA PHE A 3 -6.04 -16.76 -6.27
C PHE A 3 -5.87 -18.28 -6.34
N THR A 4 -6.01 -18.96 -5.22
CA THR A 4 -6.38 -20.38 -5.23
C THR A 4 -7.91 -20.45 -5.23
N GLU A 5 -8.49 -21.30 -6.07
CA GLU A 5 -9.95 -21.54 -6.07
C GLU A 5 -10.43 -21.76 -4.64
N GLY A 6 -11.35 -20.91 -4.17
CA GLY A 6 -11.94 -21.01 -2.83
C GLY A 6 -11.28 -20.15 -1.75
N THR A 7 -10.18 -19.41 -2.02
CA THR A 7 -9.60 -18.45 -1.07
C THR A 7 -10.00 -17.01 -1.40
N MET A 8 -10.49 -16.32 -0.38
CA MET A 8 -10.83 -14.90 -0.43
C MET A 8 -9.57 -14.06 -0.59
N SER A 9 -9.58 -13.06 -1.47
CA SER A 9 -8.46 -12.11 -1.60
C SER A 9 -8.33 -11.24 -0.34
N GLU A 10 -7.15 -10.65 -0.14
CA GLU A 10 -6.92 -9.73 0.98
C GLU A 10 -7.89 -8.55 0.95
N SER A 11 -8.12 -7.96 -0.23
CA SER A 11 -9.05 -6.84 -0.38
C SER A 11 -10.50 -7.24 -0.13
N GLU A 12 -10.92 -8.44 -0.51
CA GLU A 12 -12.24 -8.95 -0.18
C GLU A 12 -12.41 -9.20 1.32
N HIS A 13 -11.37 -9.71 1.97
CA HIS A 13 -11.38 -9.88 3.42
C HIS A 13 -11.50 -8.53 4.14
N MET A 14 -10.74 -7.55 3.74
CA MET A 14 -10.81 -6.17 4.27
C MET A 14 -12.18 -5.54 4.01
N TYR A 15 -12.76 -5.77 2.82
CA TYR A 15 -14.10 -5.31 2.48
C TYR A 15 -15.15 -5.87 3.45
N ASN A 16 -15.11 -7.18 3.71
CA ASN A 16 -16.04 -7.82 4.63
C ASN A 16 -15.91 -7.28 6.07
N ILE A 17 -14.69 -7.02 6.53
CA ILE A 17 -14.44 -6.39 7.83
C ILE A 17 -15.02 -4.98 7.87
N ALA A 18 -14.80 -4.18 6.82
CA ALA A 18 -15.33 -2.82 6.74
C ALA A 18 -16.85 -2.78 6.82
N LEU A 19 -17.53 -3.70 6.13
CA LEU A 19 -18.99 -3.84 6.21
C LEU A 19 -19.46 -4.17 7.63
N LYS A 20 -18.76 -5.09 8.32
CA LYS A 20 -19.06 -5.45 9.72
C LYS A 20 -18.87 -4.28 10.68
N LEU A 21 -17.94 -3.37 10.38
CA LEU A 21 -17.70 -2.16 11.16
C LEU A 21 -18.67 -1.02 10.85
N GLY A 22 -19.61 -1.24 9.93
CA GLY A 22 -20.65 -0.27 9.60
C GLY A 22 -20.34 0.67 8.44
N ILE A 23 -19.27 0.44 7.71
CA ILE A 23 -18.98 1.20 6.49
C ILE A 23 -19.90 0.71 5.37
N THR A 24 -20.59 1.63 4.71
CA THR A 24 -21.51 1.27 3.66
C THR A 24 -20.80 0.86 2.38
N LYS A 25 -21.39 -0.05 1.62
CA LYS A 25 -20.85 -0.56 0.36
C LYS A 25 -20.46 0.55 -0.62
N ASP A 26 -21.27 1.60 -0.71
CA ASP A 26 -21.04 2.71 -1.65
C ASP A 26 -19.80 3.57 -1.28
N ASN A 27 -19.27 3.42 -0.08
CA ASN A 27 -18.08 4.11 0.41
C ASN A 27 -16.82 3.24 0.34
N ILE A 28 -16.87 2.08 -0.31
CA ILE A 28 -15.73 1.17 -0.43
C ILE A 28 -15.42 0.93 -1.91
N ILE A 29 -14.17 1.13 -2.27
CA ILE A 29 -13.63 0.79 -3.59
C ILE A 29 -12.63 -0.34 -3.40
N ILE A 30 -12.86 -1.47 -4.09
CA ILE A 30 -11.97 -2.63 -4.01
C ILE A 30 -11.01 -2.60 -5.19
N GLU A 31 -9.73 -2.82 -4.90
CA GLU A 31 -8.69 -3.13 -5.88
C GLU A 31 -8.13 -4.53 -5.54
N ASN A 32 -8.31 -5.50 -6.44
CA ASN A 32 -7.89 -6.89 -6.25
C ASN A 32 -7.18 -7.50 -7.47
N ASP A 33 -6.79 -6.68 -8.44
CA ASP A 33 -6.12 -7.13 -9.67
C ASP A 33 -4.60 -6.98 -9.58
N SER A 34 -4.10 -6.17 -8.64
CA SER A 34 -2.68 -5.89 -8.49
C SER A 34 -1.88 -7.10 -8.00
N LEU A 35 -0.68 -7.28 -8.56
CA LEU A 35 0.26 -8.34 -8.20
C LEU A 35 1.46 -7.83 -7.38
N ASN A 36 1.61 -6.53 -7.26
CA ASN A 36 2.71 -5.90 -6.53
C ASN A 36 2.30 -4.52 -6.00
N THR A 37 3.16 -3.90 -5.20
CA THR A 37 2.86 -2.60 -4.58
C THR A 37 2.67 -1.47 -5.59
N ILE A 38 3.44 -1.47 -6.68
CA ILE A 38 3.33 -0.44 -7.73
C ILE A 38 1.97 -0.53 -8.41
N GLU A 39 1.58 -1.73 -8.82
CA GLU A 39 0.27 -1.97 -9.41
C GLU A 39 -0.86 -1.63 -8.44
N ASN A 40 -0.72 -1.97 -7.17
CA ASN A 40 -1.71 -1.65 -6.15
C ASN A 40 -1.98 -0.15 -6.10
N ILE A 41 -0.93 0.66 -6.04
CA ILE A 41 -1.06 2.12 -5.98
C ILE A 41 -1.55 2.68 -7.32
N LEU A 42 -1.03 2.20 -8.43
CA LEU A 42 -1.41 2.67 -9.77
C LEU A 42 -2.87 2.32 -10.11
N PHE A 43 -3.30 1.10 -9.83
CA PHE A 43 -4.68 0.67 -10.08
C PHE A 43 -5.65 1.38 -9.14
N SER A 44 -5.27 1.60 -7.89
CA SER A 44 -6.06 2.40 -6.95
C SER A 44 -6.22 3.83 -7.41
N LEU A 45 -5.16 4.46 -7.90
CA LEU A 45 -5.20 5.80 -8.50
C LEU A 45 -6.18 5.84 -9.68
N THR A 46 -6.13 4.85 -10.56
CA THR A 46 -7.02 4.76 -11.72
C THR A 46 -8.49 4.62 -11.30
N LYS A 47 -8.76 3.78 -10.31
CA LYS A 47 -10.12 3.61 -9.77
C LYS A 47 -10.63 4.88 -9.09
N LEU A 48 -9.78 5.57 -8.35
CA LEU A 48 -10.13 6.86 -7.73
C LEU A 48 -10.43 7.92 -8.78
N GLN A 49 -9.66 7.98 -9.87
CA GLN A 49 -9.93 8.89 -10.97
C GLN A 49 -11.30 8.63 -11.60
N ARG A 50 -11.64 7.37 -11.83
CA ARG A 50 -12.91 6.99 -12.44
C ARG A 50 -14.11 7.20 -11.51
N THR A 51 -13.95 7.02 -10.22
CA THR A 51 -15.03 7.05 -9.24
C THR A 51 -15.27 8.45 -8.69
N CYS A 52 -14.21 9.15 -8.27
CA CYS A 52 -14.28 10.43 -7.58
C CYS A 52 -13.75 11.60 -8.41
N GLY A 53 -12.83 11.32 -9.34
CA GLY A 53 -11.99 12.34 -9.98
C GLY A 53 -10.87 12.81 -9.06
N LEU A 54 -9.62 12.71 -9.51
CA LEU A 54 -8.44 13.08 -8.68
C LEU A 54 -8.44 14.56 -8.30
N ASN A 55 -9.05 15.43 -9.12
CA ASN A 55 -9.17 16.86 -8.81
C ASN A 55 -10.05 17.13 -7.59
N ASN A 56 -10.90 16.20 -7.21
CA ASN A 56 -11.79 16.31 -6.06
C ASN A 56 -11.18 15.74 -4.77
N ILE A 57 -9.99 15.15 -4.85
CA ILE A 57 -9.29 14.54 -3.72
C ILE A 57 -8.17 15.50 -3.29
N LYS A 58 -8.18 15.87 -2.00
CA LYS A 58 -7.16 16.75 -1.41
C LYS A 58 -6.16 15.99 -0.55
N LYS A 59 -6.63 14.94 0.12
CA LYS A 59 -5.82 14.15 1.06
C LYS A 59 -6.14 12.66 0.91
N ILE A 60 -5.11 11.85 1.03
CA ILE A 60 -5.22 10.39 1.09
C ILE A 60 -4.47 9.90 2.33
N LEU A 61 -5.14 9.11 3.14
CA LEU A 61 -4.51 8.40 4.24
C LEU A 61 -3.98 7.06 3.70
N LEU A 62 -2.66 6.91 3.65
CA LEU A 62 -2.01 5.67 3.23
C LEU A 62 -1.74 4.81 4.45
N ILE A 63 -2.36 3.64 4.51
CA ILE A 63 -2.23 2.71 5.63
C ILE A 63 -1.54 1.44 5.15
N THR A 64 -0.43 1.10 5.78
CA THR A 64 0.29 -0.17 5.58
C THR A 64 1.16 -0.45 6.81
N THR A 65 1.76 -1.63 6.85
CA THR A 65 2.67 -1.99 7.94
C THR A 65 3.94 -1.14 7.93
N THR A 66 4.60 -1.04 9.08
CA THR A 66 5.76 -0.16 9.26
C THR A 66 6.87 -0.47 8.24
N TYR A 67 7.16 -1.74 8.00
CA TYR A 67 8.25 -2.12 7.09
C TYR A 67 7.94 -1.86 5.60
N HIS A 68 6.66 -1.81 5.21
CA HIS A 68 6.23 -1.47 3.85
C HIS A 68 6.09 0.03 3.61
N MET A 69 5.96 0.84 4.65
CA MET A 69 5.57 2.25 4.53
C MET A 69 6.54 3.07 3.68
N ARG A 70 7.84 2.90 3.88
CA ARG A 70 8.84 3.70 3.14
C ARG A 70 8.68 3.55 1.63
N ARG A 71 8.59 2.33 1.14
CA ARG A 71 8.42 2.03 -0.28
C ARG A 71 7.05 2.46 -0.79
N SER A 72 6.00 2.13 -0.05
CA SER A 72 4.63 2.50 -0.43
C SER A 72 4.44 4.01 -0.51
N LEU A 73 4.99 4.75 0.46
CA LEU A 73 4.92 6.21 0.47
C LEU A 73 5.72 6.84 -0.68
N ALA A 74 6.92 6.32 -0.97
CA ALA A 74 7.73 6.78 -2.09
C ALA A 74 7.00 6.60 -3.44
N ILE A 75 6.39 5.45 -3.65
CA ILE A 75 5.63 5.15 -4.85
C ILE A 75 4.38 6.04 -4.94
N ALA A 76 3.64 6.19 -3.85
CA ALA A 76 2.45 7.01 -3.81
C ALA A 76 2.76 8.49 -4.10
N ASN A 77 3.80 9.04 -3.48
CA ASN A 77 4.22 10.43 -3.73
C ASN A 77 4.69 10.64 -5.18
N TYR A 78 5.25 9.62 -5.80
CA TYR A 78 5.70 9.70 -7.19
C TYR A 78 4.54 9.60 -8.19
N LEU A 79 3.56 8.75 -7.93
CA LEU A 79 2.45 8.47 -8.86
C LEU A 79 1.26 9.41 -8.70
N PHE A 80 0.92 9.82 -7.48
CA PHE A 80 -0.22 10.71 -7.25
C PHE A 80 0.10 12.15 -7.65
N PRO A 81 -0.89 12.93 -8.12
CA PRO A 81 -0.72 14.35 -8.40
C PRO A 81 -0.20 15.10 -7.18
N GLU A 82 0.68 16.06 -7.40
CA GLU A 82 1.36 16.84 -6.34
C GLU A 82 0.39 17.57 -5.39
N GLN A 83 -0.76 17.99 -5.89
CA GLN A 83 -1.79 18.67 -5.08
C GLN A 83 -2.49 17.74 -4.09
N ILE A 84 -2.36 16.41 -4.24
CA ILE A 84 -2.92 15.45 -3.28
C ILE A 84 -1.89 15.18 -2.19
N LYS A 85 -2.25 15.50 -0.95
CA LYS A 85 -1.41 15.22 0.20
C LYS A 85 -1.56 13.76 0.62
N ILE A 86 -0.46 13.01 0.62
CA ILE A 86 -0.42 11.64 1.13
C ILE A 86 0.00 11.68 2.61
N ILE A 87 -0.85 11.15 3.47
CA ILE A 87 -0.61 11.08 4.93
C ILE A 87 -0.33 9.63 5.30
N PRO A 88 0.88 9.29 5.75
CA PRO A 88 1.19 7.92 6.15
C PRO A 88 0.61 7.60 7.53
N HIS A 89 0.08 6.39 7.69
CA HIS A 89 -0.33 5.83 8.96
C HIS A 89 0.03 4.35 9.00
N THR A 90 0.94 3.98 9.91
CA THR A 90 1.41 2.59 9.99
C THR A 90 0.46 1.73 10.80
N ALA A 91 0.14 0.54 10.26
CA ALA A 91 -0.56 -0.51 10.99
C ALA A 91 0.46 -1.41 11.68
N ASP A 92 0.20 -1.76 12.93
CA ASP A 92 1.10 -2.58 13.74
C ASP A 92 0.92 -4.08 13.41
N ASP A 93 1.99 -4.74 12.99
CA ASP A 93 2.03 -6.19 12.77
C ASP A 93 2.69 -6.96 13.93
N ASN A 94 3.10 -6.26 14.99
CA ASN A 94 3.80 -6.79 16.17
C ASN A 94 5.22 -7.33 15.91
N ILE A 95 5.67 -7.47 14.67
CA ILE A 95 6.92 -8.11 14.29
C ILE A 95 7.91 -7.12 13.68
N THR A 96 7.44 -6.17 12.89
CA THR A 96 8.28 -5.23 12.14
C THR A 96 8.18 -3.80 12.64
N ARG A 97 7.97 -3.62 13.94
CA ARG A 97 8.04 -2.30 14.58
C ARG A 97 9.47 -1.76 14.51
N ARG A 98 9.60 -0.44 14.49
CA ARG A 98 10.91 0.23 14.51
C ARG A 98 11.82 -0.26 15.65
N THR A 99 11.23 -0.66 16.76
CA THR A 99 11.93 -1.07 17.99
C THR A 99 12.20 -2.57 18.10
N ASN A 100 11.59 -3.42 17.27
CA ASN A 100 11.67 -4.87 17.46
C ASN A 100 11.93 -5.71 16.21
N TRP A 101 11.99 -5.11 15.01
CA TRP A 101 12.12 -5.88 13.77
C TRP A 101 13.40 -6.75 13.74
N MET A 102 14.47 -6.30 14.37
CA MET A 102 15.74 -7.04 14.44
C MET A 102 15.77 -8.16 15.49
N LYS A 103 14.69 -8.33 16.27
CA LYS A 103 14.61 -9.33 17.33
C LYS A 103 14.04 -10.67 16.87
N SER A 104 13.55 -10.77 15.65
CA SER A 104 13.02 -12.01 15.07
C SER A 104 13.59 -12.25 13.68
N LYS A 105 13.71 -13.52 13.30
CA LYS A 105 14.14 -13.91 11.95
C LYS A 105 13.17 -13.37 10.89
N THR A 106 11.87 -13.49 11.13
CA THR A 106 10.82 -12.97 10.22
C THR A 106 10.90 -11.46 10.08
N GLY A 107 11.11 -10.71 11.16
CA GLY A 107 11.28 -9.26 11.12
C GLY A 107 12.49 -8.85 10.29
N ILE A 108 13.64 -9.49 10.49
CA ILE A 108 14.86 -9.23 9.73
C ILE A 108 14.67 -9.53 8.24
N GLU A 109 14.08 -10.67 7.90
CA GLU A 109 13.82 -11.07 6.52
C GLU A 109 12.86 -10.10 5.82
N ASN A 110 11.80 -9.68 6.49
CA ASN A 110 10.82 -8.74 5.94
C ASN A 110 11.45 -7.37 5.66
N VAL A 111 12.19 -6.81 6.61
CA VAL A 111 12.86 -5.51 6.43
C VAL A 111 13.91 -5.58 5.33
N LYS A 112 14.71 -6.65 5.28
CA LYS A 112 15.70 -6.85 4.22
C LYS A 112 15.05 -6.94 2.85
N LYS A 113 13.96 -7.70 2.72
CA LYS A 113 13.19 -7.83 1.48
C LYS A 113 12.68 -6.49 0.98
N GLU A 114 12.21 -5.63 1.87
CA GLU A 114 11.75 -4.28 1.51
C GLU A 114 12.90 -3.38 1.04
N LEU A 115 14.05 -3.41 1.70
CA LEU A 115 15.23 -2.66 1.26
C LEU A 115 15.68 -3.11 -0.13
N ASP A 116 15.75 -4.42 -0.37
CA ASP A 116 16.11 -4.97 -1.68
C ASP A 116 15.09 -4.54 -2.75
N ALA A 117 13.80 -4.50 -2.42
CA ALA A 117 12.75 -4.04 -3.33
C ALA A 117 12.86 -2.54 -3.65
N ILE A 118 13.22 -1.70 -2.69
CA ILE A 118 13.47 -0.27 -2.90
C ILE A 118 14.67 -0.08 -3.87
N ILE A 119 15.77 -0.76 -3.60
CA ILE A 119 16.97 -0.69 -4.45
C ILE A 119 16.66 -1.15 -5.88
N ALA A 120 15.96 -2.25 -6.04
CA ALA A 120 15.55 -2.76 -7.34
C ALA A 120 14.66 -1.74 -8.09
N SER A 121 13.73 -1.10 -7.39
CA SER A 121 12.83 -0.09 -7.97
C SER A 121 13.59 1.13 -8.49
N VAL A 122 14.61 1.60 -7.77
CA VAL A 122 15.49 2.69 -8.22
C VAL A 122 16.31 2.25 -9.44
N ASN A 123 16.91 1.06 -9.39
CA ASN A 123 17.73 0.53 -10.50
C ASN A 123 16.89 0.30 -11.77
N ASP A 124 15.63 -0.08 -11.63
CA ASP A 124 14.69 -0.26 -12.74
C ASP A 124 14.08 1.07 -13.22
N GLY A 125 14.42 2.20 -12.61
CA GLY A 125 13.97 3.53 -13.00
C GLY A 125 12.52 3.83 -12.67
N ILE A 126 11.91 3.12 -11.70
CA ILE A 126 10.52 3.32 -11.31
C ILE A 126 10.34 4.65 -10.59
N PHE A 127 11.29 5.04 -9.73
CA PHE A 127 11.35 6.37 -9.13
C PHE A 127 12.80 6.78 -8.83
N PRO A 128 13.08 8.09 -8.73
CA PRO A 128 14.42 8.59 -8.42
C PRO A 128 14.88 8.19 -7.01
N ASP A 129 16.20 8.00 -6.84
CA ASP A 129 16.80 7.58 -5.58
C ASP A 129 16.61 8.58 -4.42
N PHE A 130 16.41 9.86 -4.71
CA PHE A 130 16.14 10.85 -3.67
C PHE A 130 14.79 10.67 -2.95
N TYR A 131 13.89 9.84 -3.45
CA TYR A 131 12.66 9.45 -2.76
C TYR A 131 12.90 8.39 -1.68
N ILE A 132 14.04 7.78 -1.68
CA ILE A 132 14.41 6.77 -0.72
C ILE A 132 15.09 7.44 0.46
#